data_ac689b323ed8733c9212449de1272a72
#
_entry.id   ac689b323ed8733c9212449de1272a72
#
_cell.length_a   1.000
_cell.length_b   1.000
_cell.length_c   1.000
_cell.angle_alpha   90.00
_cell.angle_beta   90.00
_cell.angle_gamma   90.00
#
_symmetry.space_group_name_H-M   'P 1'
#
loop_
_entity.id
_entity.type
_entity.pdbx_description
1 polymer ?
#
loop_
_entity_poly.entity_id
_entity_poly.type
_entity_poly.pdbx_seq_one_letter_code
_entity_poly.pdbx_strand_id
1 'polypeptide(L)'
;MKCPYCGDQDSKVVDSRRSEDGLSIRRRRECLGCLRRFTTYEIVESLPIIVVKRNGSRQPFDRNKILNSMIRAFDKRKVDVNDLDRITTEIEQTIQNTLEREISTDKIGEMVMERLKPLDEVAYIRFASIYHRFQDAQSFMREISKFLEEK
;
A
#
# COMPACT_ATOMS: atom_id res chain seq x y z
N MET A 1 7.50 11.89 28.72
CA MET A 1 8.47 11.10 27.89
C MET A 1 9.81 11.15 28.60
N LYS A 2 10.44 10.00 28.78
CA LYS A 2 11.68 9.86 29.56
C LYS A 2 12.85 10.65 28.92
N CYS A 3 13.52 11.47 29.73
CA CYS A 3 14.67 12.25 29.29
C CYS A 3 15.85 11.33 28.94
N PRO A 4 16.48 11.46 27.73
CA PRO A 4 17.59 10.61 27.34
C PRO A 4 18.89 10.89 28.11
N TYR A 5 18.95 12.00 28.85
CA TYR A 5 20.16 12.40 29.56
C TYR A 5 20.16 12.04 31.06
N CYS A 6 19.04 12.20 31.74
CA CYS A 6 18.94 11.96 33.19
C CYS A 6 17.89 10.93 33.60
N GLY A 7 17.07 10.47 32.64
CA GLY A 7 16.04 9.47 32.91
C GLY A 7 14.76 10.01 33.56
N ASP A 8 14.66 11.30 33.84
CA ASP A 8 13.45 11.94 34.37
C ASP A 8 12.26 11.75 33.42
N GLN A 9 11.05 11.56 33.96
CA GLN A 9 9.85 11.32 33.17
C GLN A 9 9.15 12.60 32.71
N ASP A 10 9.45 13.72 33.33
CA ASP A 10 8.79 14.98 33.10
C ASP A 10 9.57 15.89 32.14
N SER A 11 8.87 16.32 31.10
CA SER A 11 9.37 17.24 30.10
C SER A 11 8.28 18.12 29.56
N LYS A 12 8.58 19.38 29.26
CA LYS A 12 7.68 20.30 28.55
C LYS A 12 8.06 20.42 27.07
N VAL A 13 7.08 20.65 26.22
CA VAL A 13 7.29 20.97 24.78
C VAL A 13 7.57 22.47 24.67
N VAL A 14 8.71 22.84 24.10
CA VAL A 14 9.12 24.23 23.91
C VAL A 14 8.93 24.73 22.47
N ASP A 15 8.91 23.81 21.49
CA ASP A 15 8.65 24.11 20.09
C ASP A 15 8.02 22.89 19.40
N SER A 16 7.14 23.14 18.42
CA SER A 16 6.47 22.09 17.65
C SER A 16 6.34 22.54 16.19
N ARG A 17 6.86 21.72 15.27
CA ARG A 17 6.81 22.01 13.83
C ARG A 17 6.42 20.77 13.06
N ARG A 18 5.63 20.95 12.00
CA ARG A 18 5.38 19.88 11.03
C ARG A 18 6.65 19.61 10.23
N SER A 19 6.91 18.35 9.90
CA SER A 19 7.92 18.00 8.90
C SER A 19 7.50 18.50 7.50
N GLU A 20 8.46 18.65 6.60
CA GLU A 20 8.21 19.13 5.23
C GLU A 20 7.27 18.20 4.45
N ASP A 21 7.33 16.90 4.72
CA ASP A 21 6.46 15.87 4.14
C ASP A 21 5.03 15.85 4.75
N GLY A 22 4.81 16.58 5.86
CA GLY A 22 3.53 16.60 6.58
C GLY A 22 3.20 15.33 7.37
N LEU A 23 4.04 14.30 7.32
CA LEU A 23 3.77 12.96 7.89
C LEU A 23 4.22 12.83 9.34
N SER A 24 4.96 13.81 9.88
CA SER A 24 5.42 13.80 11.25
C SER A 24 5.39 15.19 11.90
N ILE A 25 5.40 15.21 13.22
CA ILE A 25 5.53 16.43 14.01
C ILE A 25 6.84 16.34 14.79
N ARG A 26 7.74 17.27 14.50
CA ARG A 26 8.97 17.45 15.26
C ARG A 26 8.67 18.27 16.50
N ARG A 27 8.94 17.73 17.69
CA ARG A 27 8.78 18.44 18.96
C ARG A 27 10.12 18.63 19.66
N ARG A 28 10.47 19.87 19.97
CA ARG A 28 11.61 20.18 20.84
C ARG A 28 11.12 20.20 22.29
N ARG A 29 11.71 19.36 23.12
CA ARG A 29 11.36 19.20 24.52
C ARG A 29 12.48 19.68 25.43
N GLU A 30 12.12 20.15 26.62
CA GLU A 30 13.04 20.50 27.69
C GLU A 30 12.68 19.66 28.91
N CYS A 31 13.68 18.93 29.45
CA CYS A 31 13.52 18.15 30.66
C CYS A 31 13.33 19.07 31.86
N LEU A 32 12.40 18.76 32.75
CA LEU A 32 12.19 19.57 33.95
C LEU A 32 13.24 19.28 35.03
N GLY A 33 13.87 18.10 35.04
CA GLY A 33 14.90 17.75 36.02
C GLY A 33 16.26 18.30 35.67
N CYS A 34 16.79 18.04 34.44
CA CYS A 34 18.15 18.44 34.07
C CYS A 34 18.22 19.65 33.13
N LEU A 35 17.09 20.23 32.72
CA LEU A 35 16.94 21.39 31.86
C LEU A 35 17.54 21.23 30.45
N ARG A 36 18.03 20.05 30.12
CA ARG A 36 18.56 19.76 28.77
C ARG A 36 17.42 19.61 27.79
N ARG A 37 17.70 20.00 26.53
CA ARG A 37 16.77 19.92 25.43
C ARG A 37 17.04 18.72 24.56
N PHE A 38 15.96 18.05 24.14
CA PHE A 38 16.00 16.93 23.20
C PHE A 38 14.87 17.04 22.19
N THR A 39 15.01 16.38 21.06
CA THR A 39 14.01 16.39 20.00
C THR A 39 13.35 15.04 19.92
N THR A 40 12.03 15.05 19.72
CA THR A 40 11.22 13.86 19.47
C THR A 40 10.44 14.05 18.19
N TYR A 41 10.10 12.94 17.54
CA TYR A 41 9.18 12.92 16.40
C TYR A 41 7.94 12.15 16.79
N GLU A 42 6.80 12.74 16.50
CA GLU A 42 5.51 12.09 16.59
C GLU A 42 5.13 11.67 15.17
N ILE A 43 4.99 10.38 14.97
CA ILE A 43 4.71 9.76 13.67
C ILE A 43 3.45 8.92 13.86
N VAL A 44 2.56 8.95 12.88
CA VAL A 44 1.41 8.04 12.87
C VAL A 44 1.94 6.61 12.76
N GLU A 45 1.64 5.78 13.74
CA GLU A 45 2.02 4.38 13.72
C GLU A 45 1.26 3.68 12.58
N SER A 46 1.97 3.31 11.53
CA SER A 46 1.45 2.46 10.48
C SER A 46 1.72 1.00 10.85
N LEU A 47 0.67 0.28 11.19
CA LEU A 47 0.80 -1.16 11.41
C LEU A 47 1.06 -1.86 10.08
N PRO A 48 2.01 -2.80 10.02
CA PRO A 48 2.29 -3.53 8.80
C PRO A 48 1.07 -4.36 8.38
N ILE A 49 0.67 -4.20 7.12
CA ILE A 49 -0.37 -5.00 6.51
C ILE A 49 0.24 -6.35 6.13
N ILE A 50 -0.44 -7.43 6.47
CA ILE A 50 -0.04 -8.79 6.15
C ILE A 50 -0.88 -9.30 4.97
N VAL A 51 -0.22 -9.81 3.95
CA VAL A 51 -0.85 -10.44 2.80
C VAL A 51 -0.92 -11.94 3.02
N VAL A 52 -2.13 -12.50 2.99
CA VAL A 52 -2.39 -13.93 3.07
C VAL A 52 -2.46 -14.50 1.67
N LYS A 53 -1.57 -15.44 1.36
CA LYS A 53 -1.55 -16.15 0.08
C LYS A 53 -2.57 -17.30 0.06
N ARG A 54 -2.94 -17.75 -1.14
CA ARG A 54 -3.85 -18.89 -1.34
C ARG A 54 -3.40 -20.19 -0.64
N ASN A 55 -2.09 -20.38 -0.48
CA ASN A 55 -1.53 -21.51 0.27
C ASN A 55 -1.50 -21.30 1.79
N GLY A 56 -2.12 -20.23 2.29
CA GLY A 56 -2.16 -19.87 3.71
C GLY A 56 -0.90 -19.18 4.24
N SER A 57 0.17 -19.05 3.46
CA SER A 57 1.38 -18.37 3.90
C SER A 57 1.14 -16.85 4.01
N ARG A 58 1.81 -16.23 4.98
CA ARG A 58 1.72 -14.80 5.28
C ARG A 58 3.01 -14.09 4.92
N GLN A 59 2.90 -12.91 4.35
CA GLN A 59 4.04 -12.05 4.05
C GLN A 59 3.65 -10.58 4.23
N PRO A 60 4.60 -9.68 4.54
CA PRO A 60 4.34 -8.25 4.54
C PRO A 60 3.84 -7.78 3.17
N PHE A 61 2.95 -6.79 3.18
CA PHE A 61 2.52 -6.10 1.97
C PHE A 61 3.72 -5.42 1.30
N ASP A 62 3.80 -5.54 -0.02
CA ASP A 62 4.87 -4.98 -0.82
C ASP A 62 4.26 -4.35 -2.08
N ARG A 63 4.20 -3.01 -2.10
CA ARG A 63 3.64 -2.24 -3.20
C ARG A 63 4.34 -2.50 -4.54
N ASN A 64 5.65 -2.79 -4.50
CA ASN A 64 6.42 -3.05 -5.71
C ASN A 64 5.97 -4.33 -6.42
N LYS A 65 5.42 -5.31 -5.69
CA LYS A 65 4.86 -6.51 -6.32
C LYS A 65 3.62 -6.18 -7.14
N ILE A 66 2.77 -5.27 -6.66
CA ILE A 66 1.59 -4.81 -7.39
C ILE A 66 2.03 -4.03 -8.64
N LEU A 67 2.88 -3.02 -8.47
CA LEU A 67 3.38 -2.20 -9.56
C LEU A 67 4.03 -3.06 -10.66
N ASN A 68 4.95 -3.95 -10.28
CA ASN A 68 5.64 -4.84 -11.23
C ASN A 68 4.68 -5.80 -11.94
N SER A 69 3.61 -6.26 -11.27
CA SER A 69 2.62 -7.12 -11.91
C SER A 69 1.81 -6.37 -12.97
N MET A 70 1.46 -5.11 -12.72
CA MET A 70 0.81 -4.24 -13.71
C MET A 70 1.75 -3.91 -14.87
N ILE A 71 3.00 -3.53 -14.61
CA ILE A 71 3.99 -3.27 -15.67
C ILE A 71 4.12 -4.47 -16.63
N ARG A 72 4.16 -5.69 -16.10
CA ARG A 72 4.18 -6.91 -16.94
C ARG A 72 2.91 -7.10 -17.78
N ALA A 73 1.75 -6.75 -17.23
CA ALA A 73 0.50 -6.82 -17.98
C ALA A 73 0.48 -5.84 -19.16
N PHE A 74 1.11 -4.68 -18.99
CA PHE A 74 1.27 -3.66 -20.04
C PHE A 74 2.47 -3.88 -20.99
N ASP A 75 3.16 -5.01 -20.90
CA ASP A 75 4.29 -5.26 -21.82
C ASP A 75 3.88 -5.04 -23.29
N LYS A 76 4.66 -4.20 -24.01
CA LYS A 76 4.39 -3.75 -25.39
C LYS A 76 3.07 -2.96 -25.57
N ARG A 77 2.49 -2.42 -24.51
CA ARG A 77 1.35 -1.50 -24.53
C ARG A 77 1.80 -0.10 -24.10
N LYS A 78 1.14 0.92 -24.63
CA LYS A 78 1.42 2.31 -24.23
C LYS A 78 0.69 2.60 -22.93
N VAL A 79 1.44 2.87 -21.88
CA VAL A 79 0.93 3.33 -20.59
C VAL A 79 1.97 4.26 -19.94
N ASP A 80 1.52 5.27 -19.24
CA ASP A 80 2.40 6.05 -18.39
C ASP A 80 2.65 5.28 -17.09
N VAL A 81 3.93 5.06 -16.76
CA VAL A 81 4.32 4.40 -15.50
C VAL A 81 3.83 5.17 -14.29
N ASN A 82 3.70 6.50 -14.39
CA ASN A 82 3.13 7.33 -13.33
C ASN A 82 1.66 7.01 -13.05
N ASP A 83 0.88 6.63 -14.08
CA ASP A 83 -0.51 6.19 -13.88
C ASP A 83 -0.55 4.86 -13.11
N LEU A 84 0.34 3.92 -13.42
CA LEU A 84 0.43 2.65 -12.68
C LEU A 84 0.89 2.87 -11.23
N ASP A 85 1.81 3.79 -11.02
CA ASP A 85 2.27 4.14 -9.67
C ASP A 85 1.15 4.80 -8.85
N ARG A 86 0.37 5.70 -9.47
CA ARG A 86 -0.81 6.31 -8.85
C ARG A 86 -1.84 5.25 -8.45
N ILE A 87 -2.18 4.32 -9.35
CA ILE A 87 -3.10 3.22 -9.05
C ILE A 87 -2.58 2.37 -7.89
N THR A 88 -1.28 2.07 -7.88
CA THR A 88 -0.65 1.31 -6.79
C THR A 88 -0.82 2.05 -5.46
N THR A 89 -0.62 3.36 -5.47
CA THR A 89 -0.81 4.22 -4.27
C THR A 89 -2.26 4.24 -3.81
N GLU A 90 -3.23 4.34 -4.73
CA GLU A 90 -4.66 4.29 -4.40
C GLU A 90 -5.06 2.95 -3.76
N ILE A 91 -4.55 1.84 -4.31
CA ILE A 91 -4.77 0.50 -3.75
C ILE A 91 -4.17 0.40 -2.35
N GLU A 92 -2.92 0.85 -2.17
CA GLU A 92 -2.26 0.86 -0.87
C GLU A 92 -3.05 1.66 0.16
N GLN A 93 -3.49 2.87 -0.19
CA GLN A 93 -4.32 3.70 0.68
C GLN A 93 -5.67 3.04 1.01
N THR A 94 -6.29 2.39 0.03
CA THR A 94 -7.56 1.67 0.26
C THR A 94 -7.35 0.54 1.27
N ILE A 95 -6.25 -0.21 1.14
CA ILE A 95 -5.91 -1.29 2.08
C ILE A 95 -5.60 -0.73 3.48
N GLN A 96 -4.85 0.38 3.56
CA GLN A 96 -4.52 1.01 4.84
C GLN A 96 -5.74 1.58 5.57
N ASN A 97 -6.74 2.05 4.81
CA ASN A 97 -7.99 2.57 5.35
C ASN A 97 -8.95 1.46 5.81
N THR A 98 -8.76 0.22 5.38
CA THR A 98 -9.45 -0.91 5.99
C THR A 98 -8.80 -1.17 7.36
N LEU A 99 -9.58 -1.24 8.41
CA LEU A 99 -9.07 -1.55 9.77
C LEU A 99 -8.55 -2.99 9.90
N GLU A 100 -8.57 -3.74 8.82
CA GLU A 100 -8.09 -5.11 8.75
C GLU A 100 -6.56 -5.14 8.61
N ARG A 101 -5.92 -5.95 9.45
CA ARG A 101 -4.46 -6.14 9.41
C ARG A 101 -4.00 -7.18 8.39
N GLU A 102 -4.92 -7.98 7.91
CA GLU A 102 -4.67 -9.05 6.93
C GLU A 102 -5.53 -8.82 5.69
N ILE A 103 -4.94 -8.99 4.52
CA ILE A 103 -5.65 -8.94 3.24
C ILE A 103 -5.24 -10.15 2.40
N SER A 104 -6.19 -10.76 1.70
CA SER A 104 -5.88 -11.87 0.79
C SER A 104 -5.27 -11.37 -0.52
N THR A 105 -4.42 -12.20 -1.14
CA THR A 105 -3.94 -11.93 -2.51
C THR A 105 -5.09 -11.80 -3.50
N ASP A 106 -6.20 -12.52 -3.26
CA ASP A 106 -7.37 -12.49 -4.14
C ASP A 106 -8.06 -11.12 -4.09
N LYS A 107 -8.20 -10.54 -2.92
CA LYS A 107 -8.75 -9.19 -2.78
C LYS A 107 -7.89 -8.13 -3.44
N ILE A 108 -6.56 -8.22 -3.28
CA ILE A 108 -5.62 -7.30 -3.96
C ILE A 108 -5.75 -7.44 -5.48
N GLY A 109 -5.82 -8.67 -5.99
CA GLY A 109 -5.96 -8.91 -7.41
C GLY A 109 -7.27 -8.36 -8.00
N GLU A 110 -8.38 -8.49 -7.30
CA GLU A 110 -9.66 -7.87 -7.67
C GLU A 110 -9.53 -6.35 -7.77
N MET A 111 -8.91 -5.70 -6.76
CA MET A 111 -8.68 -4.26 -6.77
C MET A 111 -7.83 -3.80 -7.95
N VAL A 112 -6.81 -4.58 -8.31
CA VAL A 112 -5.98 -4.30 -9.50
C VAL A 112 -6.81 -4.44 -10.77
N MET A 113 -7.58 -5.52 -10.94
CA MET A 113 -8.41 -5.77 -12.11
C MET A 113 -9.46 -4.68 -12.32
N GLU A 114 -10.12 -4.21 -11.26
CA GLU A 114 -11.05 -3.08 -11.31
C GLU A 114 -10.41 -1.81 -11.87
N ARG A 115 -9.15 -1.56 -11.55
CA ARG A 115 -8.41 -0.37 -12.04
C ARG A 115 -7.87 -0.56 -13.46
N LEU A 116 -7.51 -1.79 -13.85
CA LEU A 116 -7.03 -2.09 -15.20
C LEU A 116 -8.15 -2.09 -16.24
N LYS A 117 -9.35 -2.49 -15.84
CA LYS A 117 -10.52 -2.60 -16.72
C LYS A 117 -10.79 -1.36 -17.60
N PRO A 118 -10.80 -0.13 -17.06
CA PRO A 118 -11.02 1.09 -17.86
C PRO A 118 -9.78 1.57 -18.61
N LEU A 119 -8.57 1.11 -18.28
CA LEU A 119 -7.32 1.59 -18.85
C LEU A 119 -6.95 0.87 -20.16
N ASP A 120 -6.92 -0.45 -20.14
CA ASP A 120 -6.54 -1.26 -21.29
C ASP A 120 -7.06 -2.69 -21.18
N GLU A 121 -7.93 -3.07 -22.09
CA GLU A 121 -8.57 -4.39 -22.14
C GLU A 121 -7.55 -5.54 -22.23
N VAL A 122 -6.51 -5.36 -23.04
CA VAL A 122 -5.50 -6.41 -23.23
C VAL A 122 -4.67 -6.58 -21.97
N ALA A 123 -4.30 -5.49 -21.30
CA ALA A 123 -3.59 -5.54 -20.02
C ALA A 123 -4.46 -6.20 -18.95
N TYR A 124 -5.77 -5.87 -18.90
CA TYR A 124 -6.73 -6.53 -18.02
C TYR A 124 -6.74 -8.05 -18.22
N ILE A 125 -6.93 -8.50 -19.50
CA ILE A 125 -6.98 -9.93 -19.83
C ILE A 125 -5.67 -10.64 -19.45
N ARG A 126 -4.52 -10.02 -19.72
CA ARG A 126 -3.22 -10.56 -19.36
C ARG A 126 -3.05 -10.68 -17.85
N PHE A 127 -3.43 -9.66 -17.11
CA PHE A 127 -3.40 -9.71 -15.64
C PHE A 127 -4.33 -10.80 -15.12
N ALA A 128 -5.59 -10.84 -15.59
CA ALA A 128 -6.57 -11.85 -15.23
C ALA A 128 -6.08 -13.28 -15.52
N SER A 129 -5.38 -13.50 -16.65
CA SER A 129 -4.85 -14.82 -17.01
C SER A 129 -3.84 -15.36 -16.00
N ILE A 130 -3.01 -14.49 -15.43
CA ILE A 130 -2.02 -14.88 -14.42
C ILE A 130 -2.69 -15.00 -13.05
N TYR A 131 -3.59 -14.07 -12.74
CA TYR A 131 -4.26 -13.97 -11.46
C TYR A 131 -5.22 -15.13 -11.21
N HIS A 132 -6.14 -15.43 -12.15
CA HIS A 132 -7.14 -16.51 -12.01
C HIS A 132 -6.55 -17.91 -12.22
N ARG A 133 -5.35 -18.04 -12.80
CA ARG A 133 -4.70 -19.33 -13.10
C ARG A 133 -5.70 -20.30 -13.74
N PHE A 134 -6.32 -19.88 -14.84
CA PHE A 134 -7.29 -20.69 -15.55
C PHE A 134 -6.76 -22.10 -15.80
N GLN A 135 -7.57 -23.11 -15.48
CA GLN A 135 -7.20 -24.51 -15.65
C GLN A 135 -7.40 -25.00 -17.09
N ASP A 136 -8.31 -24.33 -17.81
CA ASP A 136 -8.67 -24.66 -19.18
C ASP A 136 -9.05 -23.42 -20.00
N ALA A 137 -9.07 -23.59 -21.33
CA ALA A 137 -9.42 -22.53 -22.27
C ALA A 137 -10.89 -22.08 -22.13
N GLN A 138 -11.78 -22.97 -21.70
CA GLN A 138 -13.21 -22.64 -21.56
C GLN A 138 -13.45 -21.67 -20.39
N SER A 139 -12.76 -21.88 -19.27
CA SER A 139 -12.82 -20.97 -18.12
C SER A 139 -12.29 -19.59 -18.48
N PHE A 140 -11.20 -19.51 -19.26
CA PHE A 140 -10.66 -18.27 -19.79
C PHE A 140 -11.62 -17.57 -20.74
N MET A 141 -12.22 -18.30 -21.69
CA MET A 141 -13.21 -17.73 -22.61
C MET A 141 -14.44 -17.18 -21.91
N ARG A 142 -14.91 -17.87 -20.84
CA ARG A 142 -16.02 -17.37 -20.03
C ARG A 142 -15.71 -16.01 -19.37
N GLU A 143 -14.49 -15.84 -18.87
CA GLU A 143 -14.09 -14.57 -18.26
C GLU A 143 -14.03 -13.45 -19.30
N ILE A 144 -13.50 -13.73 -20.49
CA ILE A 144 -13.50 -12.77 -21.60
C ILE A 144 -14.93 -12.40 -22.00
N SER A 145 -15.84 -13.38 -22.13
CA SER A 145 -17.24 -13.12 -22.49
C SER A 145 -17.94 -12.22 -21.48
N LYS A 146 -17.77 -12.47 -20.19
CA LYS A 146 -18.28 -11.58 -19.14
C LYS A 146 -17.76 -10.15 -19.28
N PHE A 147 -16.45 -10.01 -19.54
CA PHE A 147 -15.86 -8.69 -19.73
C PHE A 147 -16.45 -7.94 -20.91
N LEU A 148 -16.79 -8.64 -22.02
CA LEU A 148 -17.42 -8.06 -23.20
C LEU A 148 -18.90 -7.72 -23.01
N GLU A 149 -19.62 -8.48 -22.20
CA GLU A 149 -21.05 -8.26 -21.89
C GLU A 149 -21.28 -7.09 -20.94
N GLU A 150 -20.30 -6.77 -20.08
CA GLU A 150 -20.37 -5.67 -19.11
C GLU A 150 -19.98 -4.30 -19.72
N LYS A 151 -19.78 -4.23 -21.04
CA LYS A 151 -19.38 -3.04 -21.77
C LYS A 151 -20.54 -2.44 -22.57
#